data_9744baee4f8001fc16201315b6ea51ed
#
_entry.id   9744baee4f8001fc16201315b6ea51ed
#
_cell.length_a   1.000
_cell.length_b   1.000
_cell.length_c   1.000
_cell.angle_alpha   90.00
_cell.angle_beta   90.00
_cell.angle_gamma   90.00
#
_symmetry.space_group_name_H-M   'P 1'
#
loop_
_entity.id
_entity.type
_entity.pdbx_description
1 polymer ?
#
loop_
_entity_poly.entity_id
_entity_poly.type
_entity_poly.pdbx_seq_one_letter_code
_entity_poly.pdbx_strand_id
1 'polypeptide(L)'
;MNANNNLIKKAYLSLPFGQIHYRTNDCEDGIPLILLHRTPSSSIMYEPIIREMFHYRPLYAIDTPGFGSSFDPNGSPDMKDYRDWMCESIDALGIEKFHIYAHHTGTHIAAEIANAWKDRTISLILNGVAYLDEDERETFKQMTSSVVERDIEGKYLLESFELMKSLFPTYDSDLVNTEFLGAIRSIKGREQAFAAVWDQDFKSLIKTIRAPLMGMSAIDDFFYNKLDIIKKELEGVQIEPLAESGIASTELQTKETVRLISTFMKKAEKIKV
;
A
#
# COMPACT_ATOMS: atom_id res chain seq x y z
N MET A 1 -19.67 15.47 -28.51
CA MET A 1 -19.17 14.26 -27.84
C MET A 1 -18.33 14.73 -26.69
N ASN A 2 -18.87 14.75 -25.47
CA ASN A 2 -18.08 15.05 -24.29
C ASN A 2 -17.13 13.87 -24.08
N ALA A 3 -15.84 14.08 -24.35
CA ALA A 3 -14.83 13.20 -23.83
C ALA A 3 -15.00 13.26 -22.29
N ASN A 4 -15.58 12.23 -21.70
CA ASN A 4 -15.58 12.04 -20.25
C ASN A 4 -14.10 12.02 -19.85
N ASN A 5 -13.64 13.16 -19.36
CA ASN A 5 -12.28 13.34 -18.92
C ASN A 5 -12.17 12.62 -17.57
N ASN A 6 -11.87 11.31 -17.58
CA ASN A 6 -11.55 10.51 -16.39
C ASN A 6 -10.23 11.06 -15.80
N LEU A 7 -10.25 12.32 -15.36
CA LEU A 7 -9.09 13.01 -14.85
C LEU A 7 -8.85 12.59 -13.40
N ILE A 8 -7.74 11.89 -13.18
CA ILE A 8 -7.25 11.63 -11.83
C ILE A 8 -6.81 12.97 -11.24
N LYS A 9 -7.48 13.38 -10.18
CA LYS A 9 -7.12 14.60 -9.43
C LYS A 9 -5.98 14.31 -8.46
N LYS A 10 -5.12 15.31 -8.30
CA LYS A 10 -4.04 15.36 -7.32
C LYS A 10 -4.36 16.49 -6.35
N ALA A 11 -4.32 16.21 -5.06
CA ALA A 11 -4.66 17.20 -4.04
C ALA A 11 -3.81 17.01 -2.79
N TYR A 12 -3.87 17.97 -1.90
CA TYR A 12 -3.16 17.99 -0.63
C TYR A 12 -4.11 18.24 0.52
N LEU A 13 -3.87 17.54 1.62
CA LEU A 13 -4.38 17.89 2.95
C LEU A 13 -3.29 18.69 3.69
N SER A 14 -3.66 19.79 4.30
CA SER A 14 -2.78 20.53 5.21
C SER A 14 -3.14 20.17 6.64
N LEU A 15 -2.28 19.41 7.30
CA LEU A 15 -2.48 18.87 8.64
C LEU A 15 -1.41 19.43 9.59
N PRO A 16 -1.60 19.35 10.91
CA PRO A 16 -0.67 19.95 11.88
C PRO A 16 0.78 19.47 11.76
N PHE A 17 0.96 18.21 11.28
CA PHE A 17 2.27 17.57 11.13
C PHE A 17 2.90 17.78 9.73
N GLY A 18 2.15 18.26 8.74
CA GLY A 18 2.63 18.50 7.39
C GLY A 18 1.56 18.33 6.32
N GLN A 19 1.97 18.39 5.06
CA GLN A 19 1.07 18.17 3.93
C GLN A 19 1.09 16.71 3.51
N ILE A 20 -0.10 16.15 3.29
CA ILE A 20 -0.32 14.81 2.72
C ILE A 20 -0.87 14.95 1.31
N HIS A 21 -0.15 14.41 0.35
CA HIS A 21 -0.61 14.33 -1.04
C HIS A 21 -1.44 13.07 -1.27
N TYR A 22 -2.46 13.19 -2.12
CA TYR A 22 -3.26 12.04 -2.55
C TYR A 22 -3.75 12.18 -3.99
N ARG A 23 -4.09 11.05 -4.61
CA ARG A 23 -4.79 10.96 -5.88
C ARG A 23 -6.21 10.47 -5.67
N THR A 24 -7.16 11.02 -6.43
CA THR A 24 -8.58 10.66 -6.33
C THR A 24 -9.29 10.75 -7.68
N ASN A 25 -10.45 10.14 -7.75
CA ASN A 25 -11.43 10.32 -8.83
C ASN A 25 -12.53 11.29 -8.41
N ASP A 26 -13.46 11.58 -9.32
CA ASP A 26 -14.62 12.47 -9.06
C ASP A 26 -15.89 11.69 -8.68
N CYS A 27 -15.78 10.44 -8.29
CA CYS A 27 -16.92 9.66 -7.85
C CYS A 27 -17.27 10.03 -6.40
N GLU A 28 -18.55 10.27 -6.13
CA GLU A 28 -19.06 10.59 -4.78
C GLU A 28 -19.93 9.45 -4.21
N ASP A 29 -20.35 8.51 -5.06
CA ASP A 29 -21.28 7.45 -4.69
C ASP A 29 -20.57 6.21 -4.11
N GLY A 30 -21.09 5.69 -3.02
CA GLY A 30 -20.66 4.44 -2.41
C GLY A 30 -19.62 4.61 -1.30
N ILE A 31 -19.25 3.48 -0.68
CA ILE A 31 -18.25 3.46 0.40
C ILE A 31 -16.85 3.62 -0.22
N PRO A 32 -16.05 4.61 0.23
CA PRO A 32 -14.72 4.87 -0.30
C PRO A 32 -13.76 3.69 -0.18
N LEU A 33 -12.81 3.61 -1.12
CA LEU A 33 -11.65 2.72 -1.05
C LEU A 33 -10.37 3.54 -0.82
N ILE A 34 -9.73 3.29 0.31
CA ILE A 34 -8.41 3.83 0.63
C ILE A 34 -7.34 2.91 0.06
N LEU A 35 -6.35 3.48 -0.60
CA LEU A 35 -5.28 2.79 -1.29
C LEU A 35 -3.92 3.18 -0.67
N LEU A 36 -3.22 2.22 -0.04
CA LEU A 36 -1.95 2.43 0.66
C LEU A 36 -0.83 1.67 -0.06
N HIS A 37 0.15 2.42 -0.57
CA HIS A 37 1.19 1.95 -1.46
C HIS A 37 2.31 1.15 -0.78
N ARG A 38 3.07 0.39 -1.58
CA ARG A 38 4.32 -0.25 -1.19
C ARG A 38 5.47 0.75 -1.12
N THR A 39 6.51 0.42 -0.39
CA THR A 39 7.82 1.08 -0.42
C THR A 39 8.65 0.52 -1.60
N PRO A 40 9.32 1.38 -2.40
CA PRO A 40 9.47 2.83 -2.28
C PRO A 40 8.52 3.66 -3.16
N SER A 41 7.41 3.10 -3.60
CA SER A 41 6.44 3.74 -4.48
C SER A 41 5.66 4.90 -3.81
N SER A 42 4.57 5.31 -4.44
CA SER A 42 3.63 6.31 -3.94
C SER A 42 2.23 6.04 -4.48
N SER A 43 1.29 6.94 -4.25
CA SER A 43 -0.06 6.86 -4.83
C SER A 43 -0.09 6.72 -6.36
N ILE A 44 1.01 7.01 -7.05
CA ILE A 44 1.12 6.88 -8.51
C ILE A 44 0.91 5.44 -8.98
N MET A 45 1.33 4.44 -8.21
CA MET A 45 1.13 3.03 -8.54
C MET A 45 -0.34 2.64 -8.68
N TYR A 46 -1.24 3.43 -8.11
CA TYR A 46 -2.68 3.18 -8.13
C TYR A 46 -3.43 3.87 -9.28
N GLU A 47 -2.75 4.66 -10.13
CA GLU A 47 -3.42 5.28 -11.26
C GLU A 47 -4.13 4.27 -12.18
N PRO A 48 -3.59 3.08 -12.48
CA PRO A 48 -4.31 2.05 -13.24
C PRO A 48 -5.61 1.60 -12.56
N ILE A 49 -5.59 1.35 -11.25
CA ILE A 49 -6.80 0.99 -10.47
C ILE A 49 -7.81 2.14 -10.49
N ILE A 50 -7.35 3.38 -10.27
CA ILE A 50 -8.25 4.55 -10.27
C ILE A 50 -8.93 4.70 -11.63
N ARG A 51 -8.22 4.49 -12.75
CA ARG A 51 -8.80 4.53 -14.10
C ARG A 51 -9.82 3.43 -14.33
N GLU A 52 -9.52 2.19 -13.92
CA GLU A 52 -10.39 1.03 -14.11
C GLU A 52 -11.65 1.12 -13.24
N MET A 53 -11.56 1.72 -12.05
CA MET A 53 -12.68 1.88 -11.10
C MET A 53 -13.31 3.27 -11.09
N PHE A 54 -13.01 4.14 -12.04
CA PHE A 54 -13.25 5.58 -11.98
C PHE A 54 -14.70 5.97 -11.61
N HIS A 55 -15.68 5.22 -12.07
CA HIS A 55 -17.11 5.51 -11.86
C HIS A 55 -17.79 4.60 -10.83
N TYR A 56 -17.03 3.75 -10.13
CA TYR A 56 -17.64 2.75 -9.26
C TYR A 56 -17.80 3.20 -7.82
N ARG A 57 -16.86 3.97 -7.30
CA ARG A 57 -16.81 4.48 -5.91
C ARG A 57 -15.75 5.55 -5.75
N PRO A 58 -15.79 6.33 -4.64
CA PRO A 58 -14.69 7.23 -4.30
C PRO A 58 -13.39 6.44 -4.03
N LEU A 59 -12.28 6.91 -4.60
CA LEU A 59 -10.96 6.30 -4.47
C LEU A 59 -9.97 7.34 -3.94
N TYR A 60 -9.23 6.97 -2.90
CA TYR A 60 -8.21 7.83 -2.30
C TYR A 60 -6.90 7.06 -2.19
N ALA A 61 -6.00 7.30 -3.12
CA ALA A 61 -4.64 6.78 -3.08
C ALA A 61 -3.74 7.81 -2.38
N ILE A 62 -3.27 7.48 -1.20
CA ILE A 62 -2.58 8.43 -0.31
C ILE A 62 -1.08 8.15 -0.36
N ASP A 63 -0.27 9.22 -0.55
CA ASP A 63 1.17 9.13 -0.34
C ASP A 63 1.45 9.09 1.17
N THR A 64 1.99 7.98 1.66
CA THR A 64 2.38 7.89 3.06
C THR A 64 3.54 8.86 3.38
N PRO A 65 3.66 9.37 4.61
CA PRO A 65 4.77 10.25 5.00
C PRO A 65 6.13 9.66 4.66
N GLY A 66 7.01 10.48 4.10
CA GLY A 66 8.31 10.07 3.58
C GLY A 66 8.32 9.65 2.12
N PHE A 67 7.14 9.60 1.45
CA PHE A 67 7.00 9.14 0.07
C PHE A 67 6.22 10.13 -0.81
N GLY A 68 6.40 9.98 -2.13
CA GLY A 68 5.70 10.78 -3.12
C GLY A 68 5.86 12.27 -2.90
N SER A 69 4.75 12.96 -2.74
CA SER A 69 4.70 14.40 -2.47
C SER A 69 4.20 14.74 -1.05
N SER A 70 4.10 13.76 -0.16
CA SER A 70 3.82 13.98 1.26
C SER A 70 5.06 14.45 2.01
N PHE A 71 4.84 15.00 3.23
CA PHE A 71 5.93 15.50 4.09
C PHE A 71 6.91 14.39 4.49
N ASP A 72 8.14 14.78 4.81
CA ASP A 72 9.18 13.87 5.28
C ASP A 72 9.20 13.86 6.83
N PRO A 73 8.97 12.70 7.47
CA PRO A 73 9.01 12.61 8.92
C PRO A 73 10.41 12.87 9.49
N ASN A 74 10.45 13.47 10.67
CA ASN A 74 11.67 13.55 11.46
C ASN A 74 11.82 12.31 12.35
N GLY A 75 13.06 12.03 12.79
CA GLY A 75 13.34 10.94 13.73
C GLY A 75 13.12 9.55 13.14
N SER A 76 12.62 8.65 13.97
CA SER A 76 12.40 7.24 13.65
C SER A 76 10.95 6.87 13.96
N PRO A 77 10.00 7.14 13.05
CA PRO A 77 8.59 6.83 13.25
C PRO A 77 8.36 5.32 13.36
N ASP A 78 7.44 4.92 14.21
CA ASP A 78 6.93 3.56 14.28
C ASP A 78 5.64 3.37 13.43
N MET A 79 5.08 2.15 13.37
CA MET A 79 3.86 1.90 12.61
C MET A 79 2.63 2.62 13.19
N LYS A 80 2.63 2.98 14.46
CA LYS A 80 1.55 3.74 15.08
C LYS A 80 1.59 5.20 14.65
N ASP A 81 2.78 5.78 14.46
CA ASP A 81 2.92 7.12 13.89
C ASP A 81 2.32 7.15 12.46
N TYR A 82 2.68 6.17 11.61
CA TYR A 82 2.09 6.06 10.27
C TYR A 82 0.57 5.87 10.31
N ARG A 83 0.06 5.05 11.22
CA ARG A 83 -1.39 4.91 11.46
C ARG A 83 -2.03 6.24 11.79
N ASP A 84 -1.47 6.97 12.75
CA ASP A 84 -2.07 8.20 13.25
C ASP A 84 -2.12 9.27 12.15
N TRP A 85 -1.05 9.44 11.38
CA TRP A 85 -1.04 10.34 10.23
C TRP A 85 -2.08 9.94 9.16
N MET A 86 -2.24 8.66 8.87
CA MET A 86 -3.24 8.19 7.92
C MET A 86 -4.66 8.33 8.47
N CYS A 87 -4.87 8.06 9.75
CA CYS A 87 -6.16 8.26 10.41
C CYS A 87 -6.59 9.74 10.36
N GLU A 88 -5.72 10.67 10.72
CA GLU A 88 -6.00 12.11 10.61
C GLU A 88 -6.25 12.55 9.16
N SER A 89 -5.54 11.94 8.20
CA SER A 89 -5.77 12.21 6.77
C SER A 89 -7.16 11.76 6.31
N ILE A 90 -7.60 10.57 6.73
CA ILE A 90 -8.92 10.01 6.40
C ILE A 90 -10.03 10.84 7.08
N ASP A 91 -9.80 11.32 8.31
CA ASP A 91 -10.74 12.21 9.01
C ASP A 91 -10.86 13.57 8.31
N ALA A 92 -9.74 14.15 7.87
CA ALA A 92 -9.73 15.41 7.13
C ALA A 92 -10.44 15.32 5.76
N LEU A 93 -10.53 14.11 5.17
CA LEU A 93 -11.32 13.83 3.97
C LEU A 93 -12.82 13.66 4.28
N GLY A 94 -13.24 13.66 5.55
CA GLY A 94 -14.64 13.46 5.95
C GLY A 94 -15.15 12.03 5.74
N ILE A 95 -14.26 11.03 5.69
CA ILE A 95 -14.61 9.65 5.40
C ILE A 95 -14.93 8.91 6.70
N GLU A 96 -16.20 8.52 6.89
CA GLU A 96 -16.65 7.83 8.11
C GLU A 96 -16.44 6.31 8.05
N LYS A 97 -16.75 5.68 6.92
CA LYS A 97 -16.60 4.24 6.68
C LYS A 97 -15.88 4.00 5.36
N PHE A 98 -15.03 3.00 5.30
CA PHE A 98 -14.20 2.76 4.12
C PHE A 98 -13.75 1.30 4.00
N HIS A 99 -13.35 0.93 2.80
CA HIS A 99 -12.53 -0.24 2.53
C HIS A 99 -11.06 0.18 2.47
N ILE A 100 -10.15 -0.76 2.73
CA ILE A 100 -8.71 -0.54 2.53
C ILE A 100 -8.17 -1.61 1.58
N TYR A 101 -7.46 -1.18 0.53
CA TYR A 101 -6.53 -2.01 -0.23
C TYR A 101 -5.12 -1.51 -0.03
N ALA A 102 -4.24 -2.40 0.37
CA ALA A 102 -2.87 -2.05 0.71
C ALA A 102 -1.88 -3.04 0.12
N HIS A 103 -0.66 -2.57 -0.21
CA HIS A 103 0.38 -3.35 -0.84
C HIS A 103 1.68 -3.29 -0.04
N HIS A 104 2.30 -4.45 0.25
CA HIS A 104 3.55 -4.60 1.00
C HIS A 104 3.57 -3.74 2.28
N THR A 105 4.45 -2.73 2.38
CA THR A 105 4.55 -1.82 3.54
C THR A 105 3.19 -1.21 3.92
N GLY A 106 2.38 -0.86 2.91
CA GLY A 106 1.02 -0.35 3.14
C GLY A 106 0.14 -1.33 3.91
N THR A 107 0.38 -2.65 3.83
CA THR A 107 -0.41 -3.67 4.57
C THR A 107 -0.23 -3.55 6.07
N HIS A 108 0.94 -3.17 6.53
CA HIS A 108 1.27 -2.95 7.94
C HIS A 108 0.54 -1.72 8.50
N ILE A 109 0.52 -0.63 7.74
CA ILE A 109 -0.23 0.58 8.08
C ILE A 109 -1.74 0.29 8.08
N ALA A 110 -2.22 -0.42 7.06
CA ALA A 110 -3.64 -0.79 6.93
C ALA A 110 -4.14 -1.65 8.10
N ALA A 111 -3.32 -2.58 8.58
CA ALA A 111 -3.65 -3.40 9.74
C ALA A 111 -3.77 -2.57 11.03
N GLU A 112 -2.89 -1.60 11.24
CA GLU A 112 -2.98 -0.67 12.37
C GLU A 112 -4.25 0.18 12.31
N ILE A 113 -4.59 0.73 11.13
CA ILE A 113 -5.82 1.51 10.93
C ILE A 113 -7.05 0.62 11.22
N ALA A 114 -7.10 -0.58 10.66
CA ALA A 114 -8.22 -1.50 10.84
C ALA A 114 -8.39 -1.95 12.31
N ASN A 115 -7.28 -2.09 13.05
CA ASN A 115 -7.32 -2.38 14.48
C ASN A 115 -7.80 -1.18 15.30
N ALA A 116 -7.34 0.05 14.97
CA ALA A 116 -7.77 1.27 15.66
C ALA A 116 -9.24 1.60 15.38
N TRP A 117 -9.70 1.41 14.14
CA TRP A 117 -11.03 1.79 13.67
C TRP A 117 -11.87 0.61 13.22
N LYS A 118 -12.11 -0.32 14.16
CA LYS A 118 -12.83 -1.59 13.95
C LYS A 118 -14.21 -1.44 13.34
N ASP A 119 -14.93 -0.36 13.70
CA ASP A 119 -16.29 -0.11 13.24
C ASP A 119 -16.35 0.72 11.95
N ARG A 120 -15.27 1.40 11.59
CA ARG A 120 -15.15 2.20 10.36
C ARG A 120 -14.60 1.40 9.18
N THR A 121 -13.76 0.38 9.45
CA THR A 121 -13.16 -0.48 8.42
C THR A 121 -14.17 -1.55 7.99
N ILE A 122 -14.70 -1.42 6.78
CA ILE A 122 -15.69 -2.35 6.22
C ILE A 122 -15.01 -3.63 5.72
N SER A 123 -13.88 -3.51 5.05
CA SER A 123 -13.04 -4.66 4.69
C SER A 123 -11.58 -4.26 4.55
N LEU A 124 -10.70 -5.25 4.71
CA LEU A 124 -9.25 -5.10 4.60
C LEU A 124 -8.72 -6.06 3.54
N ILE A 125 -8.03 -5.53 2.55
CA ILE A 125 -7.46 -6.28 1.44
C ILE A 125 -5.96 -6.03 1.41
N LEU A 126 -5.18 -7.08 1.59
CA LEU A 126 -3.74 -7.03 1.79
C LEU A 126 -3.02 -7.79 0.65
N ASN A 127 -2.21 -7.10 -0.11
CA ASN A 127 -1.44 -7.65 -1.22
C ASN A 127 0.05 -7.69 -0.87
N GLY A 128 0.70 -8.87 -1.00
CA GLY A 128 2.11 -9.05 -0.68
C GLY A 128 2.42 -8.86 0.81
N VAL A 129 1.73 -9.62 1.67
CA VAL A 129 1.81 -9.45 3.14
C VAL A 129 3.06 -10.07 3.71
N ALA A 130 3.89 -9.28 4.38
CA ALA A 130 5.04 -9.76 5.16
C ALA A 130 4.57 -10.40 6.49
N TYR A 131 3.91 -11.58 6.40
CA TYR A 131 3.44 -12.34 7.55
C TYR A 131 4.57 -13.16 8.16
N LEU A 132 5.46 -12.49 8.88
CA LEU A 132 6.75 -13.01 9.34
C LEU A 132 6.73 -13.27 10.85
N ASP A 133 7.46 -14.30 11.29
CA ASP A 133 7.81 -14.48 12.69
C ASP A 133 9.01 -13.57 13.07
N GLU A 134 9.44 -13.64 14.33
CA GLU A 134 10.50 -12.77 14.85
C GLU A 134 11.84 -12.99 14.16
N ASP A 135 12.24 -14.25 13.93
CA ASP A 135 13.52 -14.59 13.28
C ASP A 135 13.52 -14.14 11.81
N GLU A 136 12.40 -14.34 11.11
CA GLU A 136 12.23 -13.87 9.74
C GLU A 136 12.29 -12.34 9.65
N ARG A 137 11.64 -11.62 10.58
CA ARG A 137 11.69 -10.14 10.63
C ARG A 137 13.11 -9.64 10.83
N GLU A 138 13.88 -10.26 11.75
CA GLU A 138 15.26 -9.89 11.98
C GLU A 138 16.12 -10.13 10.73
N THR A 139 15.89 -11.22 10.00
CA THR A 139 16.56 -11.49 8.72
C THR A 139 16.27 -10.40 7.69
N PHE A 140 15.00 -10.02 7.51
CA PHE A 140 14.63 -8.95 6.58
C PHE A 140 15.16 -7.58 7.04
N LYS A 141 15.18 -7.31 8.34
CA LYS A 141 15.78 -6.11 8.92
C LYS A 141 17.25 -5.97 8.54
N GLN A 142 18.02 -7.05 8.66
CA GLN A 142 19.44 -7.07 8.26
C GLN A 142 19.59 -6.88 6.75
N MET A 143 18.79 -7.54 5.93
CA MET A 143 18.84 -7.42 4.46
C MET A 143 18.50 -6.00 3.97
N THR A 144 17.64 -5.27 4.66
CA THR A 144 17.17 -3.94 4.27
C THR A 144 17.84 -2.78 5.01
N SER A 145 18.78 -3.08 5.92
CA SER A 145 19.48 -2.09 6.74
C SER A 145 20.54 -1.29 5.99
N SER A 146 20.84 -1.65 4.74
CA SER A 146 21.83 -0.91 3.94
C SER A 146 21.36 0.52 3.68
N VAL A 147 22.09 1.47 4.22
CA VAL A 147 21.90 2.90 3.94
C VAL A 147 22.39 3.19 2.54
N VAL A 148 21.56 3.86 1.73
CA VAL A 148 22.01 4.35 0.43
C VAL A 148 22.78 5.64 0.64
N GLU A 149 24.12 5.55 0.63
CA GLU A 149 24.99 6.73 0.69
C GLU A 149 24.96 7.47 -0.64
N ARG A 150 24.59 8.74 -0.59
CA ARG A 150 24.59 9.61 -1.77
C ARG A 150 26.02 10.07 -2.04
N ASP A 151 26.58 9.63 -3.15
CA ASP A 151 27.88 10.06 -3.64
C ASP A 151 27.75 11.17 -4.71
N ILE A 152 28.77 11.99 -4.86
CA ILE A 152 28.77 13.12 -5.81
C ILE A 152 28.93 12.65 -7.28
N GLU A 153 29.46 11.47 -7.51
CA GLU A 153 29.61 10.85 -8.82
C GLU A 153 28.30 10.22 -9.33
N GLY A 154 27.29 10.07 -8.46
CA GLY A 154 25.99 9.52 -8.84
C GLY A 154 25.95 8.01 -8.97
N LYS A 155 26.91 7.27 -8.42
CA LYS A 155 26.91 5.79 -8.45
C LYS A 155 25.67 5.20 -7.82
N TYR A 156 25.23 5.78 -6.69
CA TYR A 156 24.00 5.35 -6.01
C TYR A 156 22.75 5.42 -6.89
N LEU A 157 22.73 6.32 -7.89
CA LEU A 157 21.60 6.40 -8.83
C LEU A 157 21.58 5.19 -9.75
N LEU A 158 22.73 4.79 -10.30
CA LEU A 158 22.82 3.61 -11.14
C LEU A 158 22.52 2.33 -10.37
N GLU A 159 23.04 2.18 -9.16
CA GLU A 159 22.77 1.04 -8.28
C GLU A 159 21.29 0.95 -7.92
N SER A 160 20.66 2.08 -7.61
CA SER A 160 19.21 2.13 -7.33
C SER A 160 18.39 1.80 -8.57
N PHE A 161 18.80 2.24 -9.76
CA PHE A 161 18.12 1.89 -11.01
C PHE A 161 18.20 0.39 -11.31
N GLU A 162 19.38 -0.21 -11.22
CA GLU A 162 19.56 -1.65 -11.44
C GLU A 162 18.81 -2.49 -10.40
N LEU A 163 18.75 -2.03 -9.15
CA LEU A 163 17.92 -2.65 -8.11
C LEU A 163 16.44 -2.61 -8.51
N MET A 164 15.91 -1.45 -8.86
CA MET A 164 14.50 -1.35 -9.27
C MET A 164 14.21 -2.24 -10.47
N LYS A 165 15.06 -2.23 -11.48
CA LYS A 165 14.94 -3.08 -12.66
C LYS A 165 14.89 -4.58 -12.31
N SER A 166 15.67 -5.02 -11.31
CA SER A 166 15.73 -6.44 -10.89
C SER A 166 14.48 -6.91 -10.14
N LEU A 167 13.67 -6.00 -9.61
CA LEU A 167 12.46 -6.33 -8.85
C LEU A 167 11.23 -6.63 -9.72
N PHE A 168 11.33 -6.41 -11.04
CA PHE A 168 10.22 -6.63 -11.96
C PHE A 168 10.50 -7.81 -12.89
N PRO A 169 9.53 -8.73 -13.11
CA PRO A 169 9.73 -9.94 -13.90
C PRO A 169 9.94 -9.64 -15.39
N THR A 170 9.36 -8.54 -15.86
CA THR A 170 9.54 -8.03 -17.22
C THR A 170 9.95 -6.57 -17.19
N TYR A 171 10.90 -6.20 -18.05
CA TYR A 171 11.30 -4.81 -18.16
C TYR A 171 10.21 -3.99 -18.84
N ASP A 172 9.53 -3.16 -18.06
CA ASP A 172 8.68 -2.08 -18.53
C ASP A 172 9.38 -0.76 -18.15
N SER A 173 9.81 0.00 -19.17
CA SER A 173 10.62 1.21 -18.97
C SER A 173 9.88 2.28 -18.15
N ASP A 174 8.58 2.44 -18.37
CA ASP A 174 7.81 3.47 -17.69
C ASP A 174 7.58 3.11 -16.23
N LEU A 175 7.29 1.83 -15.97
CA LEU A 175 7.14 1.30 -14.60
C LEU A 175 8.45 1.40 -13.84
N VAL A 176 9.56 0.90 -14.41
CA VAL A 176 10.88 0.93 -13.78
C VAL A 176 11.34 2.37 -13.50
N ASN A 177 11.16 3.28 -14.45
CA ASN A 177 11.50 4.69 -14.27
C ASN A 177 10.65 5.34 -13.16
N THR A 178 9.36 5.05 -13.11
CA THR A 178 8.46 5.59 -12.08
C THR A 178 8.89 5.13 -10.69
N GLU A 179 9.18 3.85 -10.53
CA GLU A 179 9.62 3.26 -9.26
C GLU A 179 11.03 3.74 -8.87
N PHE A 180 11.95 3.87 -9.83
CA PHE A 180 13.27 4.44 -9.60
C PHE A 180 13.19 5.88 -9.09
N LEU A 181 12.39 6.73 -9.71
CA LEU A 181 12.20 8.12 -9.24
C LEU A 181 11.60 8.15 -7.84
N GLY A 182 10.64 7.26 -7.55
CA GLY A 182 10.10 7.08 -6.21
C GLY A 182 11.17 6.67 -5.19
N ALA A 183 12.03 5.72 -5.56
CA ALA A 183 13.11 5.23 -4.70
C ALA A 183 14.12 6.33 -4.36
N ILE A 184 14.52 7.14 -5.36
CA ILE A 184 15.46 8.26 -5.16
C ILE A 184 14.83 9.37 -4.32
N ARG A 185 13.53 9.66 -4.51
CA ARG A 185 12.78 10.64 -3.70
C ARG A 185 12.73 10.21 -2.24
N SER A 186 12.54 8.93 -1.97
CA SER A 186 12.18 8.41 -0.65
C SER A 186 13.29 7.64 0.06
N ILE A 187 14.58 7.92 -0.19
CA ILE A 187 15.71 7.20 0.43
C ILE A 187 15.53 7.12 1.96
N LYS A 188 15.37 8.29 2.63
CA LYS A 188 15.14 8.34 4.08
C LYS A 188 13.81 7.70 4.49
N GLY A 189 12.73 7.99 3.75
CA GLY A 189 11.40 7.42 4.00
C GLY A 189 11.40 5.89 3.93
N ARG A 190 12.16 5.30 2.99
CA ARG A 190 12.33 3.86 2.86
C ARG A 190 13.00 3.25 4.09
N GLU A 191 14.09 3.85 4.57
CA GLU A 191 14.78 3.40 5.79
C GLU A 191 13.83 3.44 7.00
N GLN A 192 13.12 4.55 7.19
CA GLN A 192 12.16 4.73 8.28
C GLN A 192 11.02 3.71 8.20
N ALA A 193 10.41 3.55 7.03
CA ALA A 193 9.28 2.65 6.86
C ALA A 193 9.68 1.18 7.03
N PHE A 194 10.83 0.75 6.52
CA PHE A 194 11.30 -0.62 6.73
C PHE A 194 11.63 -0.88 8.21
N ALA A 195 12.29 0.05 8.91
CA ALA A 195 12.52 -0.10 10.33
C ALA A 195 11.19 -0.29 11.10
N ALA A 196 10.19 0.54 10.81
CA ALA A 196 8.87 0.44 11.44
C ALA A 196 8.15 -0.88 11.10
N VAL A 197 8.27 -1.40 9.85
CA VAL A 197 7.70 -2.69 9.43
C VAL A 197 8.32 -3.85 10.21
N TRP A 198 9.65 -3.89 10.29
CA TRP A 198 10.33 -5.03 10.93
C TRP A 198 10.22 -5.03 12.46
N ASP A 199 9.99 -3.86 13.07
CA ASP A 199 9.74 -3.75 14.51
C ASP A 199 8.29 -4.09 14.90
N GLN A 200 7.34 -4.16 13.93
CA GLN A 200 5.94 -4.46 14.21
C GLN A 200 5.69 -5.97 14.37
N ASP A 201 5.03 -6.39 15.45
CA ASP A 201 4.46 -7.73 15.54
C ASP A 201 3.13 -7.83 14.78
N PHE A 202 3.27 -7.92 13.44
CA PHE A 202 2.14 -7.98 12.54
C PHE A 202 1.27 -9.23 12.74
N LYS A 203 1.89 -10.38 13.09
CA LYS A 203 1.16 -11.65 13.30
C LYS A 203 0.20 -11.56 14.48
N SER A 204 0.58 -10.91 15.56
CA SER A 204 -0.31 -10.68 16.70
C SER A 204 -1.37 -9.64 16.38
N LEU A 205 -1.00 -8.55 15.70
CA LEU A 205 -1.91 -7.48 15.33
C LEU A 205 -3.05 -7.96 14.43
N ILE A 206 -2.75 -8.68 13.36
CA ILE A 206 -3.75 -9.09 12.36
C ILE A 206 -4.84 -9.98 12.94
N LYS A 207 -4.53 -10.77 14.00
CA LYS A 207 -5.48 -11.61 14.73
C LYS A 207 -6.52 -10.82 15.52
N THR A 208 -6.30 -9.53 15.75
CA THR A 208 -7.24 -8.64 16.46
C THR A 208 -8.22 -7.93 15.54
N ILE A 209 -8.04 -8.03 14.23
CA ILE A 209 -8.85 -7.33 13.23
C ILE A 209 -10.21 -8.03 13.09
N ARG A 210 -11.27 -7.20 13.07
CA ARG A 210 -12.66 -7.67 12.97
C ARG A 210 -13.24 -7.53 11.56
N ALA A 211 -12.61 -6.72 10.72
CA ALA A 211 -13.06 -6.53 9.35
C ALA A 211 -12.85 -7.82 8.53
N PRO A 212 -13.77 -8.16 7.62
CA PRO A 212 -13.51 -9.18 6.61
C PRO A 212 -12.14 -8.95 5.95
N LEU A 213 -11.35 -10.02 5.84
CA LEU A 213 -9.96 -9.97 5.39
C LEU A 213 -9.76 -10.77 4.12
N MET A 214 -9.07 -10.18 3.12
CA MET A 214 -8.59 -10.88 1.93
C MET A 214 -7.07 -10.70 1.82
N GLY A 215 -6.35 -11.81 1.67
CA GLY A 215 -4.93 -11.84 1.32
C GLY A 215 -4.74 -12.11 -0.16
N MET A 216 -3.90 -11.34 -0.83
CA MET A 216 -3.54 -11.48 -2.23
C MET A 216 -2.02 -11.47 -2.38
N SER A 217 -1.50 -12.09 -3.43
CA SER A 217 -0.09 -11.94 -3.83
C SER A 217 0.12 -12.53 -5.22
N ALA A 218 1.05 -11.99 -6.00
CA ALA A 218 1.54 -12.65 -7.18
C ALA A 218 2.30 -13.92 -6.82
N ILE A 219 2.23 -14.96 -7.67
CA ILE A 219 2.86 -16.26 -7.38
C ILE A 219 4.40 -16.20 -7.33
N ASP A 220 4.99 -15.17 -7.89
CA ASP A 220 6.43 -14.85 -7.90
C ASP A 220 6.82 -13.69 -6.97
N ASP A 221 5.91 -13.22 -6.10
CA ASP A 221 6.19 -12.23 -5.06
C ASP A 221 6.96 -12.85 -3.88
N PHE A 222 7.79 -12.06 -3.19
CA PHE A 222 8.58 -12.48 -2.02
C PHE A 222 7.75 -13.12 -0.90
N PHE A 223 6.51 -12.71 -0.76
CA PHE A 223 5.62 -13.13 0.33
C PHE A 223 4.49 -14.06 -0.11
N TYR A 224 4.52 -14.56 -1.35
CA TYR A 224 3.48 -15.46 -1.85
C TYR A 224 3.26 -16.69 -0.96
N ASN A 225 4.32 -17.32 -0.50
CA ASN A 225 4.27 -18.48 0.38
C ASN A 225 3.63 -18.20 1.74
N LYS A 226 3.52 -16.93 2.13
CA LYS A 226 2.85 -16.52 3.38
C LYS A 226 1.34 -16.63 3.30
N LEU A 227 0.75 -16.63 2.11
CA LEU A 227 -0.70 -16.79 1.94
C LEU A 227 -1.22 -18.11 2.51
N ASP A 228 -0.48 -19.20 2.35
CA ASP A 228 -0.86 -20.50 2.93
C ASP A 228 -0.81 -20.51 4.45
N ILE A 229 0.15 -19.79 5.04
CA ILE A 229 0.27 -19.65 6.49
C ILE A 229 -0.90 -18.81 7.01
N ILE A 230 -1.17 -17.67 6.38
CA ILE A 230 -2.31 -16.80 6.70
C ILE A 230 -3.62 -17.58 6.66
N LYS A 231 -3.84 -18.38 5.61
CA LYS A 231 -5.03 -19.21 5.45
C LYS A 231 -5.21 -20.24 6.57
N LYS A 232 -4.12 -20.77 7.10
CA LYS A 232 -4.14 -21.75 8.19
C LYS A 232 -4.35 -21.10 9.56
N GLU A 233 -3.79 -19.90 9.77
CA GLU A 233 -3.78 -19.24 11.09
C GLU A 233 -4.95 -18.28 11.31
N LEU A 234 -5.58 -17.76 10.23
CA LEU A 234 -6.66 -16.79 10.31
C LEU A 234 -7.97 -17.37 9.77
N GLU A 235 -8.95 -17.55 10.66
CA GLU A 235 -10.27 -18.05 10.28
C GLU A 235 -11.04 -17.04 9.42
N GLY A 236 -11.71 -17.54 8.39
CA GLY A 236 -12.56 -16.72 7.51
C GLY A 236 -11.81 -15.82 6.51
N VAL A 237 -10.49 -15.88 6.47
CA VAL A 237 -9.70 -15.15 5.47
C VAL A 237 -9.96 -15.69 4.06
N GLN A 238 -10.18 -14.80 3.10
CA GLN A 238 -10.20 -15.15 1.67
C GLN A 238 -8.78 -15.02 1.10
N ILE A 239 -8.31 -15.99 0.32
CA ILE A 239 -6.98 -15.98 -0.29
C ILE A 239 -7.13 -16.02 -1.81
N GLU A 240 -6.47 -15.09 -2.49
CA GLU A 240 -6.51 -14.93 -3.96
C GLU A 240 -5.09 -14.80 -4.53
N PRO A 241 -4.55 -15.84 -5.16
CA PRO A 241 -3.29 -15.73 -5.90
C PRO A 241 -3.48 -14.92 -7.17
N LEU A 242 -2.46 -14.15 -7.54
CA LEU A 242 -2.37 -13.42 -8.81
C LEU A 242 -1.32 -14.09 -9.72
N ALA A 243 -1.44 -13.89 -11.04
CA ALA A 243 -0.43 -14.35 -11.99
C ALA A 243 0.93 -13.68 -11.75
N GLU A 244 1.97 -14.24 -12.36
CA GLU A 244 3.34 -13.71 -12.31
C GLU A 244 3.37 -12.21 -12.62
N SER A 245 3.88 -11.44 -11.69
CA SER A 245 3.99 -9.98 -11.78
C SER A 245 4.92 -9.40 -10.70
N GLY A 246 5.60 -10.25 -9.94
CA GLY A 246 6.47 -9.86 -8.84
C GLY A 246 5.75 -8.90 -7.88
N ILE A 247 6.44 -7.87 -7.48
CA ILE A 247 5.89 -6.82 -6.61
C ILE A 247 4.97 -5.82 -7.34
N ALA A 248 4.77 -5.96 -8.66
CA ALA A 248 4.00 -5.02 -9.49
C ALA A 248 2.60 -5.53 -9.84
N SER A 249 2.04 -6.43 -9.04
CA SER A 249 0.72 -7.03 -9.33
C SER A 249 -0.41 -6.00 -9.47
N THR A 250 -0.34 -4.91 -8.75
CA THR A 250 -1.31 -3.80 -8.83
C THR A 250 -1.33 -3.16 -10.23
N GLU A 251 -0.17 -2.98 -10.83
CA GLU A 251 0.01 -2.33 -12.13
C GLU A 251 -0.14 -3.33 -13.29
N LEU A 252 0.50 -4.49 -13.19
CA LEU A 252 0.54 -5.47 -14.28
C LEU A 252 -0.70 -6.37 -14.32
N GLN A 253 -1.39 -6.56 -13.18
CA GLN A 253 -2.60 -7.36 -13.06
C GLN A 253 -3.83 -6.50 -12.69
N THR A 254 -3.89 -5.25 -13.13
CA THR A 254 -4.90 -4.26 -12.71
C THR A 254 -6.33 -4.77 -12.85
N LYS A 255 -6.70 -5.33 -14.00
CA LYS A 255 -8.09 -5.80 -14.25
C LYS A 255 -8.49 -6.91 -13.32
N GLU A 256 -7.61 -7.90 -13.11
CA GLU A 256 -7.88 -9.01 -12.21
C GLU A 256 -7.92 -8.53 -10.76
N THR A 257 -6.98 -7.69 -10.35
CA THR A 257 -6.96 -7.05 -9.04
C THR A 257 -8.29 -6.33 -8.78
N VAL A 258 -8.74 -5.48 -9.71
CA VAL A 258 -10.02 -4.75 -9.61
C VAL A 258 -11.21 -5.71 -9.52
N ARG A 259 -11.23 -6.78 -10.30
CA ARG A 259 -12.30 -7.79 -10.25
C ARG A 259 -12.39 -8.43 -8.86
N LEU A 260 -11.26 -8.85 -8.30
CA LEU A 260 -11.18 -9.50 -7.00
C LEU A 260 -11.58 -8.56 -5.85
N ILE A 261 -10.96 -7.37 -5.80
CA ILE A 261 -11.27 -6.40 -4.73
C ILE A 261 -12.73 -5.94 -4.79
N SER A 262 -13.29 -5.69 -5.99
CA SER A 262 -14.69 -5.28 -6.15
C SER A 262 -15.66 -6.36 -5.70
N THR A 263 -15.38 -7.62 -6.02
CA THR A 263 -16.19 -8.77 -5.59
C THR A 263 -16.16 -8.92 -4.07
N PHE A 264 -14.98 -8.80 -3.48
CA PHE A 264 -14.81 -8.93 -2.03
C PHE A 264 -15.48 -7.79 -1.27
N MET A 265 -15.32 -6.53 -1.70
CA MET A 265 -15.95 -5.37 -1.09
C MET A 265 -17.49 -5.49 -1.10
N LYS A 266 -18.09 -5.86 -2.25
CA LYS A 266 -19.54 -6.09 -2.35
C LYS A 266 -20.04 -7.17 -1.38
N LYS A 267 -19.25 -8.21 -1.13
CA LYS A 267 -19.58 -9.25 -0.15
C LYS A 267 -19.49 -8.70 1.28
N ALA A 268 -18.45 -7.94 1.59
CA ALA A 268 -18.24 -7.36 2.92
C ALA A 268 -19.33 -6.32 3.27
N GLU A 269 -19.78 -5.52 2.32
CA GLU A 269 -20.89 -4.56 2.49
C GLU A 269 -22.19 -5.25 2.92
N LYS A 270 -22.49 -6.45 2.39
CA LYS A 270 -23.70 -7.22 2.76
C LYS A 270 -23.65 -7.79 4.18
N ILE A 271 -22.48 -7.89 4.78
CA ILE A 271 -22.30 -8.46 6.13
C ILE A 271 -22.40 -7.36 7.19
N LYS A 272 -21.97 -6.13 6.88
CA LYS A 272 -21.85 -5.01 7.84
C LYS A 272 -22.88 -3.90 7.69
N VAL A 273 -23.76 -3.98 6.69
CA VAL A 273 -24.92 -3.10 6.49
C VAL A 273 -26.19 -3.88 6.80
#